data_263e69ea64d44b51a79cd6c114de36a9
#
_entry.id   263e69ea64d44b51a79cd6c114de36a9
#
_cell.length_a   1.000
_cell.length_b   1.000
_cell.length_c   1.000
_cell.angle_alpha   90.00
_cell.angle_beta   90.00
_cell.angle_gamma   90.00
#
_symmetry.space_group_name_H-M   'P 1'
#
loop_
_entity.id
_entity.type
_entity.pdbx_description
1 polymer ?
#
loop_
_entity_poly.entity_id
_entity_poly.type
_entity_poly.pdbx_seq_one_letter_code
_entity_poly.pdbx_strand_id
1 'polypeptide(L)'
;MPKIAYKGGHKTDGNINILMAHHPILFLASPDNIRTDLDERYQIQLFGHVHISKSNCENNAVHVFSGSLQPGEGNQEYRPVFNMIDLDVRPAENGGDNLHINLQVHYWNGRRFEYDINESSQFQVKLTNNNRWKEREQMEHINLPEGISKREIRIAFTKSPIAREIMDEMDKGLFCYDNSQPLYSNKMRFLDVIMQYNLWGELWSKINK
;
A
#
# COMPACT_ATOMS: atom_id res chain seq x y z
N MET A 1 16.12 9.62 8.74
CA MET A 1 14.93 9.72 7.88
C MET A 1 13.73 10.09 8.74
N PRO A 2 12.90 11.06 8.38
CA PRO A 2 11.70 11.34 9.14
C PRO A 2 10.81 10.09 9.11
N LYS A 3 10.33 9.64 10.27
CA LYS A 3 9.45 8.45 10.41
C LYS A 3 8.17 8.50 9.55
N ILE A 4 7.85 9.66 8.99
CA ILE A 4 6.67 9.92 8.17
C ILE A 4 6.83 9.44 6.72
N ALA A 5 8.07 9.37 6.19
CA ALA A 5 8.31 9.14 4.78
C ALA A 5 8.01 7.70 4.31
N TYR A 6 7.92 6.72 5.23
CA TYR A 6 7.64 5.33 4.91
C TYR A 6 6.35 4.78 5.55
N LYS A 7 5.62 5.58 6.30
CA LYS A 7 4.30 5.21 6.85
C LYS A 7 3.24 5.34 5.75
N GLY A 8 3.33 4.52 4.73
CA GLY A 8 2.24 4.26 3.78
C GLY A 8 1.10 3.48 4.44
N GLY A 9 0.08 3.14 3.67
CA GLY A 9 -1.06 2.35 4.13
C GLY A 9 -0.66 1.05 4.82
N HIS A 10 -1.57 0.47 5.58
CA HIS A 10 -1.42 -0.88 6.11
C HIS A 10 -1.81 -1.90 5.04
N LYS A 11 -1.31 -3.15 5.13
CA LYS A 11 -1.81 -4.31 4.37
C LYS A 11 -3.24 -4.64 4.83
N THR A 12 -4.16 -3.72 4.65
CA THR A 12 -5.55 -3.89 5.02
C THR A 12 -6.40 -3.78 3.79
N ASP A 13 -7.44 -4.62 3.75
CA ASP A 13 -8.62 -4.31 2.98
C ASP A 13 -8.52 -4.46 1.45
N GLY A 14 -7.87 -5.55 0.98
CA GLY A 14 -7.85 -5.89 -0.45
C GLY A 14 -7.00 -4.96 -1.32
N ASN A 15 -6.31 -3.99 -0.71
CA ASN A 15 -5.34 -3.17 -1.42
C ASN A 15 -4.02 -3.90 -1.59
N ILE A 16 -3.42 -3.79 -2.76
CA ILE A 16 -2.05 -4.20 -3.02
C ILE A 16 -1.18 -2.96 -2.85
N ASN A 17 -0.38 -2.95 -1.79
CA ASN A 17 0.54 -1.86 -1.52
C ASN A 17 1.90 -2.17 -2.13
N ILE A 18 2.40 -1.28 -2.97
CA ILE A 18 3.71 -1.39 -3.61
C ILE A 18 4.58 -0.23 -3.14
N LEU A 19 5.74 -0.55 -2.57
CA LEU A 19 6.78 0.42 -2.27
C LEU A 19 7.75 0.51 -3.45
N MET A 20 8.09 1.73 -3.85
CA MET A 20 9.18 1.98 -4.77
C MET A 20 10.22 2.87 -4.09
N ALA A 21 11.46 2.42 -4.01
CA ALA A 21 12.56 3.17 -3.44
C ALA A 21 13.85 2.97 -4.24
N HIS A 22 14.64 4.04 -4.38
CA HIS A 22 15.91 3.92 -5.09
C HIS A 22 16.93 3.11 -4.28
N HIS A 23 17.06 3.38 -3.00
CA HIS A 23 18.01 2.67 -2.15
C HIS A 23 17.36 1.51 -1.42
N PRO A 24 18.01 0.33 -1.38
CA PRO A 24 17.57 -0.78 -0.52
C PRO A 24 17.57 -0.40 0.96
N ILE A 25 16.77 -1.11 1.73
CA ILE A 25 16.59 -0.87 3.18
C ILE A 25 17.94 -0.91 3.93
N LEU A 26 18.87 -1.76 3.49
CA LEU A 26 20.19 -1.91 4.09
C LEU A 26 21.04 -0.61 4.10
N PHE A 27 20.71 0.36 3.25
CA PHE A 27 21.36 1.67 3.22
C PHE A 27 20.73 2.69 4.19
N LEU A 28 19.71 2.29 4.93
CA LEU A 28 19.01 3.15 5.88
C LEU A 28 19.59 2.98 7.29
N ALA A 29 19.49 4.03 8.11
CA ALA A 29 19.77 3.91 9.52
C ALA A 29 18.72 3.00 10.19
N SER A 30 19.16 2.02 11.00
CA SER A 30 18.29 1.04 11.66
C SER A 30 17.48 0.16 10.67
N PRO A 31 18.15 -0.57 9.77
CA PRO A 31 17.49 -1.31 8.70
C PRO A 31 16.49 -2.36 9.20
N ASP A 32 16.77 -3.05 10.31
CA ASP A 32 15.94 -4.13 10.82
C ASP A 32 14.57 -3.66 11.28
N ASN A 33 14.52 -2.55 12.01
CA ASN A 33 13.24 -1.97 12.46
C ASN A 33 12.40 -1.45 11.29
N ILE A 34 13.08 -0.85 10.30
CA ILE A 34 12.42 -0.32 9.11
C ILE A 34 11.92 -1.48 8.23
N ARG A 35 12.69 -2.57 8.11
CA ARG A 35 12.31 -3.75 7.34
C ARG A 35 10.99 -4.34 7.86
N THR A 36 10.89 -4.59 9.16
CA THR A 36 9.66 -5.12 9.76
C THR A 36 8.46 -4.23 9.48
N ASP A 37 8.60 -2.92 9.69
CA ASP A 37 7.54 -1.95 9.41
C ASP A 37 7.11 -1.96 7.93
N LEU A 38 8.05 -2.12 7.00
CA LEU A 38 7.76 -2.15 5.56
C LEU A 38 7.13 -3.48 5.14
N ASP A 39 7.63 -4.60 5.67
CA ASP A 39 7.07 -5.93 5.40
C ASP A 39 5.62 -6.05 5.89
N GLU A 40 5.27 -5.38 6.97
CA GLU A 40 3.90 -5.31 7.47
C GLU A 40 2.97 -4.45 6.62
N ARG A 41 3.52 -3.52 5.80
CA ARG A 41 2.74 -2.53 5.05
C ARG A 41 2.64 -2.80 3.57
N TYR A 42 3.67 -3.38 2.97
CA TYR A 42 3.79 -3.51 1.53
C TYR A 42 3.92 -4.98 1.13
N GLN A 43 3.09 -5.43 0.22
CA GLN A 43 3.18 -6.76 -0.37
C GLN A 43 4.35 -6.86 -1.33
N ILE A 44 4.68 -5.76 -2.00
CA ILE A 44 5.76 -5.71 -2.99
C ILE A 44 6.65 -4.49 -2.68
N GLN A 45 7.95 -4.72 -2.67
CA GLN A 45 8.94 -3.67 -2.43
C GLN A 45 9.96 -3.69 -3.57
N LEU A 46 10.02 -2.61 -4.33
CA LEU A 46 10.88 -2.45 -5.49
C LEU A 46 12.05 -1.53 -5.15
N PHE A 47 13.27 -2.04 -5.31
CA PHE A 47 14.50 -1.32 -5.01
C PHE A 47 15.40 -1.21 -6.24
N GLY A 48 16.01 -0.07 -6.40
CA GLY A 48 17.07 0.18 -7.40
C GLY A 48 18.47 0.15 -6.81
N HIS A 49 19.35 0.97 -7.33
CA HIS A 49 20.71 1.31 -6.89
C HIS A 49 21.76 0.19 -7.02
N VAL A 50 21.50 -1.02 -6.61
CA VAL A 50 22.51 -2.11 -6.57
C VAL A 50 22.88 -2.69 -7.94
N HIS A 51 22.10 -2.39 -8.97
CA HIS A 51 22.32 -2.81 -10.37
C HIS A 51 22.38 -4.34 -10.58
N ILE A 52 22.00 -5.12 -9.58
CA ILE A 52 21.94 -6.58 -9.64
C ILE A 52 20.47 -6.97 -9.55
N SER A 53 19.98 -7.73 -10.53
CA SER A 53 18.64 -8.31 -10.47
C SER A 53 18.60 -9.40 -9.41
N LYS A 54 17.70 -9.26 -8.47
CA LYS A 54 17.51 -10.22 -7.38
C LYS A 54 16.10 -10.10 -6.82
N SER A 55 15.51 -11.21 -6.45
CA SER A 55 14.22 -11.21 -5.77
C SER A 55 14.15 -12.25 -4.67
N ASN A 56 13.38 -11.97 -3.64
CA ASN A 56 13.04 -12.92 -2.58
C ASN A 56 11.68 -12.60 -1.97
N CYS A 57 11.08 -13.61 -1.33
CA CYS A 57 9.88 -13.44 -0.54
C CYS A 57 10.19 -13.74 0.93
N GLU A 58 9.94 -12.77 1.81
CA GLU A 58 10.18 -12.88 3.24
C GLU A 58 9.08 -12.13 4.00
N ASN A 59 8.63 -12.64 5.14
CA ASN A 59 7.59 -12.01 5.97
C ASN A 59 6.31 -11.64 5.20
N ASN A 60 5.90 -12.47 4.25
CA ASN A 60 4.75 -12.22 3.39
C ASN A 60 4.88 -10.90 2.58
N ALA A 61 6.09 -10.54 2.20
CA ALA A 61 6.45 -9.43 1.33
C ALA A 61 7.45 -9.88 0.26
N VAL A 62 7.29 -9.42 -0.97
CA VAL A 62 8.22 -9.70 -2.07
C VAL A 62 9.13 -8.50 -2.24
N HIS A 63 10.43 -8.73 -2.13
CA HIS A 63 11.48 -7.76 -2.37
C HIS A 63 12.07 -7.99 -3.75
N VAL A 64 12.04 -6.98 -4.60
CA VAL A 64 12.61 -7.01 -5.95
C VAL A 64 13.69 -5.93 -6.05
N PHE A 65 14.89 -6.36 -6.34
CA PHE A 65 15.99 -5.46 -6.69
C PHE A 65 16.09 -5.44 -8.20
N SER A 66 15.83 -4.28 -8.79
CA SER A 66 15.90 -4.13 -10.24
C SER A 66 17.37 -4.06 -10.68
N GLY A 67 17.66 -4.68 -11.82
CA GLY A 67 18.90 -4.45 -12.53
C GLY A 67 19.00 -3.02 -13.05
N SER A 68 20.01 -2.75 -13.85
CA SER A 68 20.20 -1.47 -14.53
C SER A 68 19.94 -1.62 -16.03
N LEU A 69 19.19 -0.67 -16.61
CA LEU A 69 19.04 -0.59 -18.07
C LEU A 69 20.30 -0.03 -18.74
N GLN A 70 21.09 0.72 -17.99
CA GLN A 70 22.33 1.30 -18.50
C GLN A 70 23.49 0.78 -17.65
N PRO A 71 24.38 -0.07 -18.21
CA PRO A 71 25.57 -0.52 -17.50
C PRO A 71 26.44 0.68 -17.17
N GLY A 72 27.02 0.68 -15.98
CA GLY A 72 28.02 1.68 -15.59
C GLY A 72 29.25 1.60 -16.50
N GLU A 73 29.87 2.74 -16.76
CA GLU A 73 31.13 2.80 -17.55
C GLU A 73 32.18 1.88 -16.91
N GLY A 74 32.70 0.96 -17.70
CA GLY A 74 33.85 0.12 -17.34
C GLY A 74 33.57 -1.21 -16.63
N ASN A 75 32.32 -1.57 -16.38
CA ASN A 75 32.00 -2.83 -15.72
C ASN A 75 31.29 -3.81 -16.68
N GLN A 76 32.04 -4.74 -17.25
CA GLN A 76 31.52 -5.74 -18.21
C GLN A 76 30.58 -6.77 -17.58
N GLU A 77 30.45 -6.79 -16.25
CA GLU A 77 29.61 -7.74 -15.54
C GLU A 77 28.12 -7.34 -15.51
N TYR A 78 27.80 -6.07 -15.74
CA TYR A 78 26.41 -5.60 -15.73
C TYR A 78 25.78 -5.65 -17.12
N ARG A 79 24.85 -6.56 -17.29
CA ARG A 79 23.99 -6.58 -18.47
C ARG A 79 22.76 -5.69 -18.23
N PRO A 80 22.31 -4.92 -19.25
CA PRO A 80 21.04 -4.20 -19.14
C PRO A 80 19.89 -5.17 -18.80
N VAL A 81 19.13 -4.85 -17.76
CA VAL A 81 18.04 -5.69 -17.25
C VAL A 81 16.83 -4.83 -16.95
N PHE A 82 15.64 -5.34 -17.27
CA PHE A 82 14.39 -4.82 -16.75
C PHE A 82 13.49 -5.95 -16.26
N ASN A 83 12.57 -5.61 -15.39
CA ASN A 83 11.61 -6.54 -14.80
C ASN A 83 10.19 -6.21 -15.28
N MET A 84 9.42 -7.26 -15.61
CA MET A 84 7.97 -7.19 -15.76
C MET A 84 7.33 -7.93 -14.58
N ILE A 85 6.28 -7.37 -14.04
CA ILE A 85 5.58 -7.94 -12.89
C ILE A 85 4.11 -8.06 -13.24
N ASP A 86 3.63 -9.32 -13.31
CA ASP A 86 2.21 -9.60 -13.47
C ASP A 86 1.62 -9.94 -12.10
N LEU A 87 0.49 -9.35 -11.80
CA LEU A 87 -0.22 -9.51 -10.54
C LEU A 87 -1.58 -10.14 -10.78
N ASP A 88 -1.89 -11.19 -10.02
CA ASP A 88 -3.18 -11.86 -10.09
C ASP A 88 -3.67 -12.21 -8.67
N VAL A 89 -4.92 -11.91 -8.38
CA VAL A 89 -5.53 -12.21 -7.08
C VAL A 89 -6.43 -13.41 -7.21
N ARG A 90 -6.16 -14.44 -6.43
CA ARG A 90 -6.91 -15.71 -6.44
C ARG A 90 -7.42 -16.07 -5.06
N PRO A 91 -8.61 -16.65 -4.96
CA PRO A 91 -9.10 -17.22 -3.71
C PRO A 91 -8.14 -18.27 -3.16
N ALA A 92 -7.93 -18.25 -1.85
CA ALA A 92 -7.16 -19.28 -1.16
C ALA A 92 -8.07 -20.42 -0.66
N GLU A 93 -7.58 -21.64 -0.65
CA GLU A 93 -8.32 -22.84 -0.21
C GLU A 93 -8.85 -22.73 1.24
N ASN A 94 -8.11 -22.04 2.10
CA ASN A 94 -8.44 -21.86 3.52
C ASN A 94 -9.25 -20.58 3.82
N GLY A 95 -9.84 -19.99 2.79
CA GLY A 95 -10.50 -18.68 2.86
C GLY A 95 -9.49 -17.53 2.80
N GLY A 96 -9.95 -16.43 2.24
CA GLY A 96 -9.08 -15.31 1.94
C GLY A 96 -8.61 -15.29 0.50
N ASP A 97 -7.72 -14.36 0.18
CA ASP A 97 -7.15 -14.24 -1.16
C ASP A 97 -5.63 -14.27 -1.09
N ASN A 98 -5.03 -14.79 -2.14
CA ASN A 98 -3.61 -14.76 -2.38
C ASN A 98 -3.30 -13.86 -3.56
N LEU A 99 -2.28 -13.04 -3.41
CA LEU A 99 -1.66 -12.31 -4.50
C LEU A 99 -0.59 -13.21 -5.12
N HIS A 100 -0.81 -13.61 -6.35
CA HIS A 100 0.17 -14.29 -7.19
C HIS A 100 0.97 -13.23 -7.94
N ILE A 101 2.28 -13.30 -7.83
CA ILE A 101 3.22 -12.34 -8.42
C ILE A 101 4.13 -13.13 -9.35
N ASN A 102 4.07 -12.84 -10.64
CA ASN A 102 4.95 -13.42 -11.63
C ASN A 102 5.98 -12.35 -12.04
N LEU A 103 7.21 -12.52 -11.56
CA LEU A 103 8.34 -11.66 -11.88
C LEU A 103 9.08 -12.23 -13.07
N GLN A 104 9.08 -11.51 -14.17
CA GLN A 104 9.81 -11.84 -15.39
C GLN A 104 11.00 -10.91 -15.53
N VAL A 105 12.19 -11.48 -15.55
CA VAL A 105 13.45 -10.75 -15.76
C VAL A 105 13.84 -10.84 -17.22
N HIS A 106 14.15 -9.71 -17.81
CA HIS A 106 14.61 -9.60 -19.20
C HIS A 106 15.96 -8.93 -19.27
N TYR A 107 16.93 -9.56 -19.90
CA TYR A 107 18.28 -9.04 -20.07
C TYR A 107 18.61 -8.75 -21.53
N TRP A 108 19.49 -7.78 -21.73
CA TRP A 108 20.00 -7.45 -23.06
C TRP A 108 21.10 -8.41 -23.49
N ASN A 109 20.92 -9.10 -24.61
CA ASN A 109 21.90 -10.05 -25.15
C ASN A 109 22.86 -9.44 -26.17
N GLY A 110 22.85 -8.12 -26.34
CA GLY A 110 23.61 -7.38 -27.36
C GLY A 110 22.80 -7.03 -28.60
N ARG A 111 21.61 -7.60 -28.79
CA ARG A 111 20.73 -7.37 -29.94
C ARG A 111 19.29 -7.06 -29.55
N ARG A 112 18.77 -7.75 -28.52
CA ARG A 112 17.40 -7.61 -28.02
C ARG A 112 17.34 -8.00 -26.55
N PHE A 113 16.23 -7.65 -25.90
CA PHE A 113 15.93 -8.19 -24.59
C PHE A 113 15.39 -9.62 -24.71
N GLU A 114 15.90 -10.52 -23.89
CA GLU A 114 15.49 -11.91 -23.79
C GLU A 114 15.06 -12.24 -22.37
N TYR A 115 14.06 -13.12 -22.26
CA TYR A 115 13.58 -13.62 -20.99
C TYR A 115 14.63 -14.51 -20.32
N ASP A 116 14.91 -14.23 -19.04
CA ASP A 116 15.81 -15.02 -18.21
C ASP A 116 15.01 -15.88 -17.23
N ILE A 117 14.89 -17.17 -17.56
CA ILE A 117 14.14 -18.12 -16.74
C ILE A 117 14.79 -18.36 -15.37
N ASN A 118 16.10 -18.21 -15.26
CA ASN A 118 16.84 -18.50 -14.03
C ASN A 118 16.69 -17.37 -13.00
N GLU A 119 16.54 -16.13 -13.47
CA GLU A 119 16.36 -14.95 -12.61
C GLU A 119 14.87 -14.63 -12.39
N SER A 120 13.98 -15.18 -13.21
CA SER A 120 12.54 -15.01 -13.09
C SER A 120 11.98 -15.87 -11.95
N SER A 121 10.93 -15.39 -11.30
CA SER A 121 10.39 -16.06 -10.11
C SER A 121 8.89 -15.87 -9.99
N GLN A 122 8.24 -16.83 -9.36
CA GLN A 122 6.83 -16.74 -8.98
C GLN A 122 6.72 -16.73 -7.46
N PHE A 123 5.93 -15.80 -6.96
CA PHE A 123 5.69 -15.66 -5.53
C PHE A 123 4.19 -15.69 -5.24
N GLN A 124 3.88 -16.05 -4.00
CA GLN A 124 2.52 -16.00 -3.47
C GLN A 124 2.56 -15.31 -2.12
N VAL A 125 1.75 -14.26 -1.98
CA VAL A 125 1.62 -13.46 -0.77
C VAL A 125 0.18 -13.53 -0.31
N LYS A 126 -0.05 -13.86 0.96
CA LYS A 126 -1.40 -13.84 1.53
C LYS A 126 -1.89 -12.41 1.62
N LEU A 127 -3.04 -12.15 1.04
CA LEU A 127 -3.76 -10.90 1.28
C LEU A 127 -4.55 -11.06 2.58
N THR A 128 -4.39 -10.09 3.46
CA THR A 128 -5.17 -10.04 4.69
C THR A 128 -6.62 -9.78 4.30
N ASN A 129 -7.42 -10.84 4.23
CA ASN A 129 -8.86 -10.69 4.12
C ASN A 129 -9.38 -10.29 5.50
N ASN A 130 -9.51 -9.03 5.69
CA ASN A 130 -10.57 -8.60 6.57
C ASN A 130 -11.86 -8.81 5.77
N ASN A 131 -12.79 -9.63 6.27
CA ASN A 131 -14.14 -9.81 5.74
C ASN A 131 -14.92 -8.48 5.64
N ARG A 132 -14.31 -7.39 5.97
CA ARG A 132 -14.78 -6.01 5.92
C ARG A 132 -15.25 -5.56 4.53
N TRP A 133 -14.73 -6.16 3.44
CA TRP A 133 -15.25 -5.87 2.09
C TRP A 133 -16.67 -6.41 1.90
N LYS A 134 -16.95 -7.63 2.36
CA LYS A 134 -18.31 -8.20 2.30
C LYS A 134 -19.29 -7.46 3.22
N GLU A 135 -18.80 -7.00 4.36
CA GLU A 135 -19.58 -6.13 5.25
C GLU A 135 -19.79 -4.73 4.63
N ARG A 136 -18.88 -4.24 3.80
CA ARG A 136 -18.99 -2.95 3.09
C ARG A 136 -20.01 -2.98 1.95
N GLU A 137 -20.09 -4.07 1.18
CA GLU A 137 -21.13 -4.24 0.16
C GLU A 137 -22.53 -4.36 0.80
N GLN A 138 -22.61 -4.76 2.08
CA GLN A 138 -23.84 -4.84 2.86
C GLN A 138 -24.10 -3.59 3.72
N MET A 139 -23.18 -2.61 3.74
CA MET A 139 -23.49 -1.33 4.39
C MET A 139 -24.59 -0.63 3.62
N GLU A 140 -25.75 -0.53 4.24
CA GLU A 140 -26.78 0.42 3.81
C GLU A 140 -26.13 1.81 3.83
N HIS A 141 -25.85 2.36 2.66
CA HIS A 141 -25.39 3.74 2.56
C HIS A 141 -26.48 4.66 3.06
N ILE A 142 -26.26 5.31 4.19
CA ILE A 142 -27.17 6.33 4.67
C ILE A 142 -27.10 7.49 3.67
N ASN A 143 -28.22 7.70 2.98
CA ASN A 143 -28.33 8.80 2.03
C ASN A 143 -28.20 10.14 2.77
N LEU A 144 -27.58 11.10 2.10
CA LEU A 144 -27.57 12.46 2.60
C LEU A 144 -29.00 13.00 2.67
N PRO A 145 -29.38 13.67 3.78
CA PRO A 145 -30.66 14.38 3.83
C PRO A 145 -30.76 15.41 2.72
N GLU A 146 -31.98 15.61 2.23
CA GLU A 146 -32.25 16.59 1.18
C GLU A 146 -31.83 18.00 1.62
N GLY A 147 -31.09 18.69 0.75
CA GLY A 147 -30.62 20.07 1.05
C GLY A 147 -29.27 20.16 1.79
N ILE A 148 -28.71 19.03 2.24
CA ILE A 148 -27.38 19.05 2.91
C ILE A 148 -26.27 18.75 1.91
N SER A 149 -25.29 19.67 1.81
CA SER A 149 -24.13 19.50 0.95
C SER A 149 -22.94 18.84 1.68
N LYS A 150 -22.12 18.09 0.93
CA LYS A 150 -20.86 17.53 1.43
C LYS A 150 -19.94 18.60 2.02
N ARG A 151 -19.99 19.82 1.50
CA ARG A 151 -19.22 20.96 2.00
C ARG A 151 -19.65 21.37 3.41
N GLU A 152 -20.95 21.41 3.68
CA GLU A 152 -21.49 21.74 5.00
C GLU A 152 -21.11 20.68 6.03
N ILE A 153 -21.18 19.39 5.66
CA ILE A 153 -20.74 18.28 6.52
C ILE A 153 -19.25 18.41 6.85
N ARG A 154 -18.43 18.68 5.84
CA ARG A 154 -16.98 18.88 6.03
C ARG A 154 -16.70 20.03 7.01
N ILE A 155 -17.38 21.14 6.88
CA ILE A 155 -17.23 22.29 7.77
C ILE A 155 -17.69 21.94 9.19
N ALA A 156 -18.85 21.29 9.34
CA ALA A 156 -19.40 20.89 10.63
C ALA A 156 -18.46 19.90 11.34
N PHE A 157 -17.98 18.88 10.65
CA PHE A 157 -17.02 17.92 11.22
C PHE A 157 -15.70 18.60 11.63
N THR A 158 -15.15 19.46 10.77
CA THR A 158 -13.87 20.14 11.07
C THR A 158 -13.97 20.99 12.34
N LYS A 159 -15.13 21.62 12.57
CA LYS A 159 -15.42 22.45 13.75
C LYS A 159 -15.91 21.63 14.96
N SER A 160 -16.27 20.39 14.77
CA SER A 160 -16.84 19.55 15.86
C SER A 160 -15.84 19.36 17.00
N PRO A 161 -16.22 19.60 18.25
CA PRO A 161 -15.40 19.33 19.41
C PRO A 161 -15.25 17.81 19.67
N ILE A 162 -16.23 17.00 19.24
CA ILE A 162 -16.24 15.54 19.40
C ILE A 162 -15.73 14.81 18.16
N ALA A 163 -14.99 15.50 17.30
CA ALA A 163 -14.51 14.90 16.05
C ALA A 163 -13.63 13.65 16.27
N ARG A 164 -12.89 13.58 17.39
CA ARG A 164 -12.10 12.41 17.73
C ARG A 164 -12.98 11.19 18.02
N GLU A 165 -13.99 11.37 18.84
CA GLU A 165 -14.97 10.33 19.17
C GLU A 165 -15.68 9.83 17.90
N ILE A 166 -16.07 10.74 17.02
CA ILE A 166 -16.67 10.40 15.72
C ILE A 166 -15.69 9.56 14.87
N MET A 167 -14.41 9.96 14.81
CA MET A 167 -13.39 9.19 14.09
C MET A 167 -13.23 7.79 14.68
N ASP A 168 -13.18 7.66 16.00
CA ASP A 168 -13.02 6.39 16.68
C ASP A 168 -14.28 5.50 16.51
N GLU A 169 -15.50 6.07 16.58
CA GLU A 169 -16.74 5.33 16.35
C GLU A 169 -16.92 4.88 14.88
N MET A 170 -16.47 5.68 13.93
CA MET A 170 -16.56 5.36 12.51
C MET A 170 -15.33 4.58 12.01
N ASP A 171 -14.33 4.41 12.87
CA ASP A 171 -13.15 3.61 12.50
C ASP A 171 -13.49 2.13 12.46
N LYS A 172 -13.94 1.71 11.30
CA LYS A 172 -14.14 0.30 10.96
C LYS A 172 -12.84 -0.28 10.37
N GLY A 173 -11.68 0.24 10.79
CA GLY A 173 -10.34 -0.05 10.26
C GLY A 173 -10.04 0.60 8.91
N LEU A 174 -10.83 1.61 8.53
CA LEU A 174 -10.60 2.42 7.33
C LEU A 174 -9.64 3.58 7.59
N PHE A 175 -9.52 3.94 8.86
CA PHE A 175 -8.76 5.08 9.32
C PHE A 175 -7.91 4.69 10.52
N CYS A 176 -6.65 5.07 10.52
CA CYS A 176 -5.77 4.92 11.66
C CYS A 176 -5.44 6.31 12.20
N TYR A 177 -5.92 6.59 13.42
CA TYR A 177 -5.59 7.83 14.11
C TYR A 177 -4.10 7.86 14.45
N ASP A 178 -3.39 8.89 14.00
CA ASP A 178 -1.97 9.08 14.31
C ASP A 178 -1.81 10.06 15.48
N ASN A 179 -1.49 9.51 16.66
CA ASN A 179 -1.27 10.31 17.86
C ASN A 179 -0.04 11.25 17.76
N SER A 180 0.84 11.06 16.77
CA SER A 180 1.98 11.94 16.53
C SER A 180 1.62 13.18 15.71
N GLN A 181 0.41 13.22 15.14
CA GLN A 181 -0.05 14.30 14.28
C GLN A 181 -1.08 15.19 15.00
N PRO A 182 -1.14 16.49 14.66
CA PRO A 182 -2.19 17.37 15.14
C PRO A 182 -3.58 16.82 14.81
N LEU A 183 -4.56 17.08 15.68
CA LEU A 183 -5.95 16.67 15.47
C LEU A 183 -6.49 17.11 14.10
N TYR A 184 -6.12 18.31 13.65
CA TYR A 184 -6.53 18.82 12.34
C TYR A 184 -6.04 17.93 11.19
N SER A 185 -4.80 17.46 11.22
CA SER A 185 -4.25 16.56 10.21
C SER A 185 -5.01 15.22 10.17
N ASN A 186 -5.33 14.69 11.34
CA ASN A 186 -6.15 13.47 11.45
C ASN A 186 -7.57 13.69 10.90
N LYS A 187 -8.20 14.84 11.18
CA LYS A 187 -9.51 15.20 10.61
C LYS A 187 -9.47 15.23 9.08
N MET A 188 -8.42 15.81 8.48
CA MET A 188 -8.30 15.87 7.01
C MET A 188 -8.15 14.48 6.40
N ARG A 189 -7.27 13.65 6.94
CA ARG A 189 -7.09 12.26 6.49
C ARG A 189 -8.37 11.44 6.63
N PHE A 190 -9.11 11.63 7.71
CA PHE A 190 -10.40 10.97 7.90
C PHE A 190 -11.44 11.42 6.85
N LEU A 191 -11.49 12.70 6.52
CA LEU A 191 -12.36 13.22 5.46
C LEU A 191 -12.01 12.68 4.08
N ASP A 192 -10.73 12.38 3.82
CA ASP A 192 -10.32 11.71 2.59
C ASP A 192 -10.89 10.28 2.52
N VAL A 193 -10.89 9.56 3.65
CA VAL A 193 -11.55 8.26 3.77
C VAL A 193 -13.07 8.36 3.55
N ILE A 194 -13.73 9.33 4.20
CA ILE A 194 -15.17 9.59 4.02
C ILE A 194 -15.50 9.87 2.55
N MET A 195 -14.65 10.63 1.85
CA MET A 195 -14.82 10.93 0.43
C MET A 195 -14.63 9.68 -0.44
N GLN A 196 -13.57 8.92 -0.18
CA GLN A 196 -13.22 7.72 -0.93
C GLN A 196 -14.31 6.65 -0.87
N TYR A 197 -14.91 6.46 0.31
CA TYR A 197 -15.93 5.43 0.56
C TYR A 197 -17.36 5.97 0.55
N ASN A 198 -17.56 7.24 0.19
CA ASN A 198 -18.86 7.91 0.15
C ASN A 198 -19.68 7.82 1.45
N LEU A 199 -19.01 7.92 2.60
CA LEU A 199 -19.61 7.79 3.94
C LEU A 199 -20.17 9.11 4.51
N TRP A 200 -20.61 10.01 3.64
CA TRP A 200 -21.07 11.35 4.06
C TRP A 200 -22.35 11.31 4.89
N GLY A 201 -23.26 10.37 4.60
CA GLY A 201 -24.52 10.21 5.35
C GLY A 201 -24.27 9.72 6.77
N GLU A 202 -23.37 8.74 6.93
CA GLU A 202 -22.94 8.23 8.24
C GLU A 202 -22.26 9.31 9.06
N LEU A 203 -21.34 10.05 8.44
CA LEU A 203 -20.65 11.17 9.11
C LEU A 203 -21.65 12.23 9.57
N TRP A 204 -22.61 12.59 8.72
CA TRP A 204 -23.66 13.55 9.07
C TRP A 204 -24.51 13.07 10.27
N SER A 205 -24.88 11.78 10.28
CA SER A 205 -25.65 11.20 11.37
C SER A 205 -24.93 11.23 12.72
N LYS A 206 -23.58 11.17 12.70
CA LYS A 206 -22.74 11.22 13.91
C LYS A 206 -22.52 12.66 14.42
N ILE A 207 -22.44 13.62 13.53
CA ILE A 207 -22.27 15.04 13.90
C ILE A 207 -23.52 15.61 14.59
N ASN A 208 -24.69 15.09 14.25
CA ASN A 208 -25.99 15.59 14.72
C ASN A 208 -26.62 14.74 15.84
N LYS A 209 -25.89 13.83 16.45
CA LYS A 209 -26.27 13.15 17.69
C LYS A 209 -25.90 14.01 18.90
#